data_6882b3409a86466d816596c5bbe00a51
#
_entry.id   6882b3409a86466d816596c5bbe00a51
#
_cell.length_a   1.000
_cell.length_b   1.000
_cell.length_c   1.000
_cell.angle_alpha   90.00
_cell.angle_beta   90.00
_cell.angle_gamma   90.00
#
_symmetry.space_group_name_H-M   'P 1'
#
loop_
_entity.id
_entity.type
_entity.pdbx_description
1 polymer ?
#
loop_
_entity_poly.entity_id
_entity_poly.type
_entity_poly.pdbx_seq_one_letter_code
_entity_poly.pdbx_strand_id
1 'polypeptide(L)' 'MIEHIVALLMFVGPNIKEHRIQIDPKTGKSSMSICMKHKREASRPPISENVSYKCIKSKAETEIYMGEKSIKTLILK' A
#
# COMPACT_ATOMS: atom_id res chain seq x y z
N MET A 1 9.52 7.96 -11.43
CA MET A 1 10.69 7.50 -10.66
C MET A 1 10.41 6.13 -10.09
N ILE A 2 11.32 5.18 -10.28
CA ILE A 2 11.14 3.82 -9.77
C ILE A 2 11.90 3.68 -8.45
N GLU A 3 11.22 3.21 -7.41
CA GLU A 3 11.83 3.04 -6.11
C GLU A 3 11.25 1.83 -5.37
N HIS A 4 11.97 1.35 -4.39
CA HIS A 4 11.48 0.29 -3.50
C HIS A 4 10.54 0.91 -2.48
N ILE A 5 9.35 0.34 -2.36
CA ILE A 5 8.33 0.84 -1.46
C ILE A 5 7.69 -0.30 -0.67
N VAL A 6 7.01 0.08 0.40
CA VAL A 6 6.06 -0.80 1.08
C VAL A 6 4.67 -0.33 0.70
N ALA A 7 3.85 -1.25 0.20
CA ALA A 7 2.51 -0.93 -0.25
C ALA A 7 1.47 -1.77 0.49
N LEU A 8 0.35 -1.15 0.80
CA LEU A 8 -0.84 -1.84 1.30
C LEU A 8 -1.75 -2.11 0.11
N LEU A 9 -2.02 -3.38 -0.14
CA LEU A 9 -2.88 -3.80 -1.22
C LEU A 9 -4.25 -4.20 -0.67
N MET A 10 -5.29 -3.72 -1.34
CA MET A 10 -6.66 -4.14 -1.07
C MET A 10 -7.12 -5.06 -2.19
N PHE A 11 -7.47 -6.28 -1.84
CA PHE A 11 -7.99 -7.26 -2.79
C PHE A 11 -9.50 -7.38 -2.65
N VAL A 12 -10.18 -7.48 -3.79
CA VAL A 12 -11.57 -7.87 -3.86
C VAL A 12 -11.59 -9.17 -4.66
N GLY A 13 -11.80 -10.30 -3.97
CA GLY A 13 -11.58 -11.61 -4.55
C GLY A 13 -10.12 -11.77 -4.94
N PRO A 14 -9.81 -12.22 -6.15
CA PRO A 14 -8.42 -12.39 -6.62
C PRO A 14 -7.82 -11.11 -7.21
N ASN A 15 -8.58 -10.01 -7.27
CA ASN A 15 -8.16 -8.79 -7.95
C ASN A 15 -7.71 -7.72 -6.98
N ILE A 16 -6.63 -7.01 -7.35
CA ILE A 16 -6.17 -5.84 -6.61
C ILE A 16 -7.09 -4.66 -6.94
N LYS A 17 -7.81 -4.17 -5.95
CA LYS A 17 -8.72 -3.03 -6.10
C LYS A 17 -8.03 -1.70 -5.88
N GLU A 18 -7.15 -1.64 -4.88
CA GLU A 18 -6.42 -0.44 -4.52
C GLU A 18 -5.02 -0.81 -4.07
N HIS A 19 -4.10 0.14 -4.23
CA HIS A 19 -2.76 0.06 -3.66
C HIS A 19 -2.36 1.44 -3.16
N ARG A 20 -1.73 1.47 -1.97
CA ARG A 20 -1.26 2.71 -1.37
C ARG A 20 0.14 2.54 -0.82
N ILE A 21 0.96 3.55 -1.05
CA ILE A 21 2.28 3.63 -0.46
C ILE A 21 2.15 3.87 1.06
N GLN A 22 2.96 3.17 1.84
CA GLN A 22 2.96 3.30 3.29
C GLN A 22 4.25 4.00 3.71
N ILE A 23 4.13 5.24 4.13
CA ILE A 23 5.27 6.09 4.49
C ILE A 23 5.19 6.45 5.95
N ASP A 24 6.32 6.27 6.66
CA ASP A 24 6.46 6.74 8.03
C ASP A 24 6.60 8.27 8.02
N PRO A 25 5.67 9.00 8.66
CA PRO A 25 5.73 10.46 8.67
C PRO A 25 6.96 11.02 9.39
N LYS A 26 7.60 10.24 10.25
CA LYS A 26 8.80 10.68 10.99
C LYS A 26 10.05 10.65 10.13
N THR A 27 10.15 9.68 9.23
CA THR A 27 11.36 9.48 8.42
C THR A 27 11.15 9.82 6.95
N GLY A 28 9.90 9.87 6.49
CA GLY A 28 9.56 10.06 5.09
C GLY A 28 9.86 8.84 4.22
N LYS A 29 10.21 7.72 4.82
CA LYS A 29 10.54 6.49 4.12
C LYS A 29 9.44 5.46 4.25
N SER A 30 9.37 4.54 3.27
CA SER A 30 8.42 3.43 3.33
C SER A 30 8.66 2.58 4.57
N SER A 31 7.58 2.18 5.23
CA SER A 31 7.67 1.44 6.50
C SER A 31 6.68 0.29 6.52
N MET A 32 7.21 -0.90 6.76
CA MET A 32 6.38 -2.10 6.93
C MET A 32 5.56 -2.01 8.22
N SER A 33 6.11 -1.40 9.27
CA SER A 33 5.37 -1.21 10.53
C SER A 33 4.12 -0.37 10.32
N ILE A 34 4.22 0.71 9.56
CA ILE A 34 3.08 1.56 9.23
C ILE A 34 2.06 0.79 8.40
N CYS A 35 2.54 0.01 7.43
CA CYS A 35 1.67 -0.82 6.60
C CYS A 35 0.90 -1.84 7.44
N MET A 36 1.58 -2.54 8.34
CA MET A 36 0.93 -3.53 9.22
C MET A 36 -0.09 -2.89 10.14
N LYS A 37 0.19 -1.69 10.62
CA LYS A 37 -0.76 -0.93 11.43
C LYS A 37 -2.02 -0.60 10.63
N HIS A 38 -1.87 -0.06 9.43
CA HIS A 38 -3.00 0.28 8.57
C HIS A 38 -3.76 -0.96 8.12
N LYS A 39 -3.06 -2.05 7.83
CA LYS A 39 -3.68 -3.32 7.50
C LYS A 39 -4.57 -3.81 8.63
N ARG A 40 -4.08 -3.74 9.87
CA ARG A 40 -4.83 -4.16 11.05
C ARG A 40 -6.10 -3.32 11.23
N GLU A 41 -5.98 -2.01 11.07
CA GLU A 41 -7.11 -1.10 11.18
C GLU A 41 -8.14 -1.33 10.08
N ALA A 42 -7.68 -1.54 8.84
CA ALA A 42 -8.56 -1.78 7.71
C ALA A 42 -9.26 -3.13 7.78
N SER A 43 -8.64 -4.11 8.42
CA SER A 43 -9.17 -5.47 8.54
C SER A 43 -10.12 -5.65 9.72
N ARG A 44 -10.43 -4.59 10.45
CA ARG A 44 -11.39 -4.67 11.57
C ARG A 44 -12.81 -4.96 11.06
N PRO A 45 -13.56 -5.81 11.76
CA PRO A 45 -14.96 -6.02 11.43
C PRO A 45 -15.80 -4.73 11.59
N PRO A 46 -16.88 -4.54 10.80
CA PRO A 46 -17.31 -5.46 9.74
C PRO A 46 -16.54 -5.24 8.44
N ILE A 47 -16.11 -6.33 7.83
CA ILE A 47 -15.45 -6.28 6.53
C ILE A 47 -16.08 -7.34 5.64
N SER A 48 -16.17 -7.04 4.34
CA SER A 48 -16.72 -7.97 3.37
C SER A 48 -15.86 -9.23 3.28
N GLU A 49 -16.48 -10.40 3.15
CA GLU A 49 -15.77 -11.66 3.01
C GLU A 49 -14.83 -11.71 1.81
N ASN A 50 -15.17 -10.95 0.76
CA ASN A 50 -14.36 -10.92 -0.46
C ASN A 50 -13.20 -9.93 -0.41
N VAL A 51 -13.13 -9.13 0.65
CA VAL A 51 -12.09 -8.10 0.79
C VAL A 51 -10.98 -8.60 1.68
N SER A 52 -9.75 -8.44 1.23
CA SER A 52 -8.57 -8.76 2.02
C SER A 52 -7.49 -7.71 1.81
N TYR A 53 -6.56 -7.64 2.74
CA TYR A 53 -5.47 -6.67 2.71
C TYR A 53 -4.15 -7.39 2.85
N LYS A 54 -3.13 -6.87 2.16
CA LYS A 54 -1.79 -7.44 2.20
C LYS A 54 -0.74 -6.33 2.16
N CYS A 55 0.28 -6.46 2.98
CA CYS A 55 1.46 -5.59 2.92
C CYS A 55 2.55 -6.26 2.11
N ILE A 56 3.12 -5.54 1.16
CA ILE A 56 4.21 -6.03 0.34
C ILE A 56 5.34 -5.03 0.26
N LYS A 57 6.54 -5.56 0.01
CA LYS A 57 7.68 -4.75 -0.41
C LYS A 57 7.89 -5.02 -1.88
N SER A 58 7.93 -3.96 -2.68
CA SER A 58 8.09 -4.09 -4.12
C SER A 58 8.67 -2.83 -4.72
N LYS A 59 9.06 -2.92 -5.98
CA LYS A 59 9.40 -1.75 -6.76
C LYS A 59 8.11 -1.15 -7.30
N ALA A 60 8.07 0.17 -7.38
CA ALA A 60 6.95 0.86 -7.99
C ALA A 60 7.43 2.12 -8.69
N GLU A 61 6.78 2.45 -9.78
CA GLU A 61 6.94 3.75 -10.38
C GLU A 61 6.05 4.72 -9.61
N THR A 62 6.66 5.76 -9.05
CA THR A 62 5.96 6.72 -8.22
C THR A 62 5.93 8.09 -8.88
N GLU A 63 4.95 8.88 -8.47
CA GLU A 63 4.82 10.27 -8.92
C GLU A 63 4.34 11.12 -7.75
N ILE A 64 4.56 12.42 -7.87
CA ILE A 64 4.03 13.37 -6.89
C ILE A 64 2.80 14.01 -7.50
N TYR A 65 1.67 13.86 -6.81
CA TYR A 65 0.40 14.40 -7.24
C TYR A 65 -0.20 15.21 -6.08
N MET A 66 -0.49 16.49 -6.34
CA MET A 66 -1.02 17.40 -5.33
C MET A 66 -0.18 17.45 -4.05
N GLY A 67 1.16 17.38 -4.22
CA GLY A 67 2.08 17.42 -3.09
C GLY A 67 2.28 16.10 -2.36
N GLU A 68 1.61 15.04 -2.79
CA GLU A 68 1.72 13.72 -2.17
C GLU A 68 2.32 12.71 -3.13
N LYS A 69 3.18 11.85 -2.60
CA LYS A 69 3.73 10.75 -3.38
C LYS A 69 2.70 9.65 -3.51
N SER A 70 2.46 9.20 -4.74
CA SER A 70 1.55 8.11 -5.01
C SER A 70 2.17 7.11 -5.97
N ILE A 71 1.59 5.93 -6.02
CA ILE A 71 2.04 4.89 -6.94
C ILE A 71 1.40 5.12 -8.30
N LYS A 72 2.23 5.34 -9.31
CA LYS A 72 1.76 5.41 -10.69
C LYS A 72 1.58 4.01 -11.27
N THR A 73 2.59 3.16 -11.07
CA THR A 73 2.55 1.78 -11.55
C THR A 73 3.24 0.90 -10.52
N LEU A 74 2.57 -0.17 -10.10
CA LEU A 74 3.14 -1.13 -9.18
C LEU A 74 3.83 -2.23 -9.98
N ILE A 75 5.12 -2.43 -9.71
CA ILE A 75 5.91 -3.45 -10.38
C ILE A 75 5.94 -4.68 -9.48
N LEU A 76 5.16 -5.68 -9.85
CA LEU A 76 5.08 -6.95 -9.14
C LEU A 76 5.92 -8.00 -9.87
N LYS A 77 6.66 -8.76 -9.09
CA LYS A 77 7.39 -9.91 -9.61
C LYS A 77 6.76 -11.19 -9.10
#